data_ec6b5e453204c728673bc9cff49d7262
#
_entry.id   ec6b5e453204c728673bc9cff49d7262
#
_cell.length_a   1.000
_cell.length_b   1.000
_cell.length_c   1.000
_cell.angle_alpha   90.00
_cell.angle_beta   90.00
_cell.angle_gamma   90.00
#
_symmetry.space_group_name_H-M   'P 1'
#
loop_
_entity.id
_entity.type
_entity.pdbx_description
1 polymer ?
#
loop_
_entity_poly.entity_id
_entity_poly.type
_entity_poly.pdbx_seq_one_letter_code
_entity_poly.pdbx_strand_id
1 'polypeptide(L)'
;MKIYSVSDPEFRPYGKVLTGYDTSALVAAMQTVPMPERGTAYEPAIEALETCGIFDAMQNRAYGGLPIQIGMCWGYNTKLNCLEYHRDSEINVGETDFVLLLAKQDEIEDGKLDTSKVKAFCVPAEIAVEVYATTLHYAPCQISSEGFRVAVVLPKGTNTEKPAYEPQNEEDTWLTARNKWLLAHPESSEAKSGAHIGLTGKNIDITEN
;
A
#
# COMPACT_ATOMS: atom_id res chain seq x y z
N MET A 1 4.61 -7.93 -17.60
CA MET A 1 4.68 -8.92 -16.49
C MET A 1 3.34 -9.64 -16.33
N LYS A 2 3.29 -10.85 -15.69
CA LYS A 2 2.02 -11.53 -15.39
C LYS A 2 1.34 -10.85 -14.20
N ILE A 3 0.04 -10.52 -14.33
CA ILE A 3 -0.81 -10.05 -13.26
C ILE A 3 -1.67 -11.23 -12.79
N TYR A 4 -1.57 -11.60 -11.52
CA TYR A 4 -2.36 -12.63 -10.86
C TYR A 4 -3.63 -12.03 -10.26
N SER A 5 -4.62 -12.85 -9.95
CA SER A 5 -5.74 -12.44 -9.10
C SER A 5 -5.38 -12.60 -7.63
N VAL A 6 -5.95 -11.77 -6.75
CA VAL A 6 -5.84 -12.00 -5.28
C VAL A 6 -6.56 -13.27 -4.82
N SER A 7 -7.38 -13.90 -5.69
CA SER A 7 -7.97 -15.22 -5.45
C SER A 7 -7.04 -16.38 -5.81
N ASP A 8 -5.94 -16.12 -6.54
CA ASP A 8 -4.98 -17.15 -6.94
C ASP A 8 -4.13 -17.62 -5.72
N PRO A 9 -3.67 -18.89 -5.72
CA PRO A 9 -2.81 -19.40 -4.66
C PRO A 9 -1.51 -18.61 -4.49
N GLU A 10 -1.04 -17.95 -5.53
CA GLU A 10 0.14 -17.12 -5.56
C GLU A 10 0.06 -15.92 -4.62
N PHE A 11 -1.15 -15.45 -4.28
CA PHE A 11 -1.34 -14.34 -3.34
C PHE A 11 -1.16 -14.74 -1.88
N ARG A 12 -1.41 -16.00 -1.51
CA ARG A 12 -1.39 -16.47 -0.11
C ARG A 12 -0.13 -16.12 0.70
N PRO A 13 1.08 -16.10 0.13
CA PRO A 13 2.28 -15.68 0.85
C PRO A 13 2.34 -14.17 1.14
N TYR A 14 1.54 -13.37 0.44
CA TYR A 14 1.55 -11.91 0.49
C TYR A 14 0.40 -11.33 1.31
N GLY A 15 -0.73 -12.04 1.34
CA GLY A 15 -1.94 -11.55 1.96
C GLY A 15 -3.10 -12.51 1.85
N LYS A 16 -4.28 -12.02 2.17
CA LYS A 16 -5.55 -12.76 2.02
C LYS A 16 -6.71 -11.83 1.70
N VAL A 17 -7.72 -12.37 1.04
CA VAL A 17 -9.02 -11.71 0.88
C VAL A 17 -9.77 -11.79 2.21
N LEU A 18 -10.31 -10.67 2.67
CA LEU A 18 -11.16 -10.59 3.85
C LEU A 18 -12.63 -10.76 3.45
N THR A 19 -13.35 -11.58 4.19
CA THR A 19 -14.78 -11.83 3.96
C THR A 19 -15.63 -11.38 5.14
N GLY A 20 -16.88 -11.02 4.87
CA GLY A 20 -17.82 -10.61 5.92
C GLY A 20 -17.63 -9.14 6.38
N TYR A 21 -17.09 -8.31 5.52
CA TYR A 21 -17.00 -6.85 5.68
C TYR A 21 -17.83 -6.20 4.56
N ASP A 22 -18.78 -5.36 4.92
CA ASP A 22 -19.54 -4.55 3.97
C ASP A 22 -18.77 -3.26 3.69
N THR A 23 -18.21 -3.17 2.50
CA THR A 23 -17.36 -2.06 2.05
C THR A 23 -18.15 -0.96 1.33
N SER A 24 -19.44 -1.14 1.08
CA SER A 24 -20.25 -0.26 0.22
C SER A 24 -20.26 1.20 0.67
N ALA A 25 -20.46 1.45 1.97
CA ALA A 25 -20.45 2.80 2.52
C ALA A 25 -19.05 3.44 2.44
N LEU A 26 -17.97 2.65 2.63
CA LEU A 26 -16.60 3.12 2.52
C LEU A 26 -16.29 3.54 1.08
N VAL A 27 -16.68 2.72 0.11
CA VAL A 27 -16.50 3.01 -1.33
C VAL A 27 -17.26 4.28 -1.72
N ALA A 28 -18.53 4.42 -1.28
CA ALA A 28 -19.30 5.63 -1.53
C ALA A 28 -18.64 6.90 -0.92
N ALA A 29 -18.05 6.77 0.27
CA ALA A 29 -17.34 7.89 0.89
C ALA A 29 -16.06 8.27 0.13
N MET A 30 -15.29 7.29 -0.38
CA MET A 30 -14.11 7.56 -1.21
C MET A 30 -14.43 8.39 -2.46
N GLN A 31 -15.60 8.19 -3.08
CA GLN A 31 -16.05 8.95 -4.27
C GLN A 31 -16.21 10.44 -4.01
N THR A 32 -16.42 10.84 -2.76
CA THR A 32 -16.57 12.27 -2.40
C THR A 32 -15.24 13.03 -2.41
N VAL A 33 -14.10 12.31 -2.41
CA VAL A 33 -12.76 12.93 -2.42
C VAL A 33 -12.38 13.25 -3.86
N PRO A 34 -12.05 14.50 -4.20
CA PRO A 34 -11.69 14.87 -5.57
C PRO A 34 -10.37 14.23 -6.00
N MET A 35 -10.28 13.82 -7.27
CA MET A 35 -9.05 13.31 -7.86
C MET A 35 -8.02 14.43 -7.98
N PRO A 36 -6.72 14.15 -7.75
CA PRO A 36 -5.66 15.10 -8.06
C PRO A 36 -5.56 15.29 -9.59
N GLU A 37 -5.05 16.44 -10.04
CA GLU A 37 -4.83 16.68 -11.48
C GLU A 37 -3.83 15.71 -12.10
N ARG A 38 -2.87 15.21 -11.32
CA ARG A 38 -1.83 14.26 -11.74
C ARG A 38 -1.15 13.62 -10.54
N GLY A 39 -0.51 12.47 -10.78
CA GLY A 39 0.23 11.73 -9.75
C GLY A 39 -0.69 11.14 -8.69
N THR A 40 -0.12 10.80 -7.56
CA THR A 40 -0.84 10.21 -6.41
C THR A 40 -0.89 11.18 -5.24
N ALA A 41 -2.00 11.11 -4.49
CA ALA A 41 -2.17 11.73 -3.19
C ALA A 41 -2.31 10.63 -2.13
N TYR A 42 -1.92 10.92 -0.90
CA TYR A 42 -2.11 10.06 0.26
C TYR A 42 -2.49 10.89 1.49
N GLU A 43 -3.51 10.45 2.19
CA GLU A 43 -3.92 11.01 3.48
C GLU A 43 -4.05 9.86 4.48
N PRO A 44 -3.32 9.86 5.62
CA PRO A 44 -3.28 8.73 6.54
C PRO A 44 -4.59 8.50 7.30
N ALA A 45 -5.44 9.51 7.46
CA ALA A 45 -6.73 9.44 8.13
C ALA A 45 -7.71 10.44 7.51
N ILE A 46 -8.84 9.96 7.03
CA ILE A 46 -9.90 10.78 6.43
C ILE A 46 -11.19 10.60 7.23
N GLU A 47 -11.69 11.69 7.86
CA GLU A 47 -12.86 11.65 8.73
C GLU A 47 -14.09 11.01 8.05
N ALA A 48 -14.32 11.32 6.77
CA ALA A 48 -15.43 10.75 6.01
C ALA A 48 -15.33 9.21 5.89
N LEU A 49 -14.12 8.63 5.87
CA LEU A 49 -13.90 7.18 5.82
C LEU A 49 -13.98 6.56 7.22
N GLU A 50 -13.46 7.25 8.24
CA GLU A 50 -13.47 6.78 9.63
C GLU A 50 -14.86 6.79 10.26
N THR A 51 -15.79 7.60 9.75
CA THR A 51 -17.20 7.64 10.22
C THR A 51 -18.08 6.58 9.58
N CYS A 52 -17.58 5.79 8.59
CA CYS A 52 -18.31 4.68 8.02
C CYS A 52 -18.49 3.54 9.02
N GLY A 53 -19.64 2.88 9.00
CA GLY A 53 -19.97 1.78 9.93
C GLY A 53 -18.99 0.59 9.89
N ILE A 54 -18.21 0.44 8.80
CA ILE A 54 -17.18 -0.59 8.68
C ILE A 54 -15.99 -0.35 9.64
N PHE A 55 -15.77 0.89 10.13
CA PHE A 55 -14.64 1.23 11.00
C PHE A 55 -14.58 0.34 12.23
N ASP A 56 -15.68 0.19 12.95
CA ASP A 56 -15.75 -0.66 14.15
C ASP A 56 -15.48 -2.13 13.82
N ALA A 57 -15.98 -2.64 12.69
CA ALA A 57 -15.72 -4.00 12.25
C ALA A 57 -14.25 -4.22 11.91
N MET A 58 -13.60 -3.27 11.22
CA MET A 58 -12.17 -3.31 10.91
C MET A 58 -11.35 -3.26 12.20
N GLN A 59 -11.63 -2.33 13.10
CA GLN A 59 -10.90 -2.21 14.37
C GLN A 59 -11.05 -3.46 15.24
N ASN A 60 -12.27 -3.91 15.47
CA ASN A 60 -12.54 -4.94 16.49
C ASN A 60 -12.31 -6.36 15.97
N ARG A 61 -12.53 -6.62 14.68
CA ARG A 61 -12.43 -7.96 14.09
C ARG A 61 -11.14 -8.15 13.31
N ALA A 62 -10.79 -7.23 12.40
CA ALA A 62 -9.59 -7.37 11.58
C ALA A 62 -8.32 -7.09 12.39
N TYR A 63 -8.33 -6.03 13.19
CA TYR A 63 -7.18 -5.63 14.02
C TYR A 63 -7.30 -6.05 15.50
N GLY A 64 -8.29 -6.88 15.85
CA GLY A 64 -8.40 -7.47 17.20
C GLY A 64 -8.54 -6.44 18.33
N GLY A 65 -9.10 -5.25 18.05
CA GLY A 65 -9.29 -4.17 19.02
C GLY A 65 -8.14 -3.16 19.09
N LEU A 66 -7.08 -3.31 18.27
CA LEU A 66 -6.04 -2.28 18.18
C LEU A 66 -6.63 -0.99 17.58
N PRO A 67 -6.21 0.19 18.05
CA PRO A 67 -6.59 1.45 17.43
C PRO A 67 -6.14 1.51 15.98
N ILE A 68 -7.03 1.85 15.08
CA ILE A 68 -6.78 1.99 13.65
C ILE A 68 -7.05 3.41 13.15
N GLN A 69 -6.68 3.64 11.90
CA GLN A 69 -7.07 4.78 11.09
C GLN A 69 -7.48 4.27 9.71
N ILE A 70 -8.33 5.03 9.02
CA ILE A 70 -8.68 4.79 7.63
C ILE A 70 -8.30 6.02 6.82
N GLY A 71 -7.25 5.87 6.04
CA GLY A 71 -6.81 6.83 5.06
C GLY A 71 -7.13 6.41 3.64
N MET A 72 -6.51 7.07 2.67
CA MET A 72 -6.68 6.75 1.27
C MET A 72 -5.40 7.08 0.49
N CYS A 73 -5.07 6.20 -0.48
CA CYS A 73 -4.17 6.49 -1.57
C CYS A 73 -5.00 6.60 -2.85
N TRP A 74 -4.83 7.70 -3.61
CA TRP A 74 -5.63 7.91 -4.83
C TRP A 74 -4.90 8.74 -5.87
N GLY A 75 -5.32 8.64 -7.12
CA GLY A 75 -4.74 9.37 -8.24
C GLY A 75 -4.33 8.47 -9.39
N TYR A 76 -3.15 8.71 -9.94
CA TYR A 76 -2.67 8.09 -11.17
C TYR A 76 -1.27 7.52 -10.97
N ASN A 77 -1.11 6.20 -11.11
CA ASN A 77 0.16 5.49 -11.07
C ASN A 77 0.08 4.19 -11.87
N THR A 78 1.13 3.87 -12.60
CA THR A 78 1.31 2.59 -13.31
C THR A 78 2.64 1.93 -12.97
N LYS A 79 3.48 2.59 -12.16
CA LYS A 79 4.85 2.17 -11.88
C LYS A 79 5.05 1.70 -10.45
N LEU A 80 6.04 0.83 -10.27
CA LEU A 80 6.51 0.36 -8.98
C LEU A 80 7.02 1.50 -8.09
N ASN A 81 7.95 2.28 -8.59
CA ASN A 81 8.64 3.40 -7.94
C ASN A 81 9.33 3.05 -6.60
N CYS A 82 8.59 2.49 -5.66
CA CYS A 82 9.07 2.14 -4.33
C CYS A 82 8.44 0.84 -3.85
N LEU A 83 8.98 0.31 -2.75
CA LEU A 83 8.35 -0.67 -1.88
C LEU A 83 8.54 -0.24 -0.43
N GLU A 84 7.50 -0.35 0.36
CA GLU A 84 7.50 -0.05 1.79
C GLU A 84 6.96 -1.22 2.60
N TYR A 85 7.22 -1.20 3.89
CA TYR A 85 6.60 -2.11 4.85
C TYR A 85 6.32 -1.40 6.17
N HIS A 86 5.38 -1.97 6.89
CA HIS A 86 4.98 -1.59 8.24
C HIS A 86 5.21 -2.76 9.20
N ARG A 87 5.24 -2.50 10.50
CA ARG A 87 5.31 -3.59 11.50
C ARG A 87 3.97 -4.29 11.74
N ASP A 88 2.94 -3.90 11.00
CA ASP A 88 1.60 -4.46 11.02
C ASP A 88 1.07 -4.70 9.60
N SER A 89 0.03 -5.55 9.48
CA SER A 89 -0.67 -5.72 8.21
C SER A 89 -1.41 -4.45 7.81
N GLU A 90 -1.54 -4.25 6.49
CA GLU A 90 -2.37 -3.20 5.89
C GLU A 90 -3.60 -3.82 5.23
N ILE A 91 -4.77 -3.15 5.32
CA ILE A 91 -5.96 -3.56 4.59
C ILE A 91 -6.27 -2.52 3.52
N ASN A 92 -6.47 -3.02 2.28
CA ASN A 92 -6.82 -2.19 1.13
C ASN A 92 -8.23 -2.51 0.62
N VAL A 93 -8.98 -1.48 0.25
CA VAL A 93 -10.29 -1.56 -0.42
C VAL A 93 -10.31 -0.56 -1.57
N GLY A 94 -10.46 -1.02 -2.81
CA GLY A 94 -10.55 -0.14 -3.98
C GLY A 94 -11.97 0.26 -4.34
N GLU A 95 -12.16 1.50 -4.81
CA GLU A 95 -13.38 1.93 -5.48
C GLU A 95 -13.53 1.24 -6.85
N THR A 96 -12.40 1.06 -7.55
CA THR A 96 -12.29 0.35 -8.83
C THR A 96 -11.26 -0.75 -8.69
N ASP A 97 -11.18 -1.62 -9.69
CA ASP A 97 -10.09 -2.60 -9.78
C ASP A 97 -8.74 -1.89 -9.78
N PHE A 98 -7.78 -2.41 -9.05
CA PHE A 98 -6.41 -1.89 -8.98
C PHE A 98 -5.39 -3.01 -8.92
N VAL A 99 -4.12 -2.68 -9.15
CA VAL A 99 -3.01 -3.64 -9.06
C VAL A 99 -2.10 -3.27 -7.91
N LEU A 100 -1.78 -4.27 -7.08
CA LEU A 100 -0.70 -4.22 -6.09
C LEU A 100 0.57 -4.85 -6.67
N LEU A 101 1.70 -4.15 -6.55
CA LEU A 101 3.03 -4.68 -6.84
C LEU A 101 3.68 -5.05 -5.51
N LEU A 102 3.90 -6.35 -5.28
CA LEU A 102 4.26 -6.90 -3.99
C LEU A 102 5.57 -7.69 -4.05
N ALA A 103 6.35 -7.63 -2.97
CA ALA A 103 7.50 -8.49 -2.72
C ALA A 103 7.50 -8.94 -1.25
N LYS A 104 8.46 -9.76 -0.84
CA LYS A 104 8.56 -10.25 0.53
C LYS A 104 9.72 -9.55 1.26
N GLN A 105 9.55 -9.28 2.54
CA GLN A 105 10.57 -8.64 3.36
C GLN A 105 11.85 -9.50 3.48
N ASP A 106 11.71 -10.82 3.49
CA ASP A 106 12.83 -11.78 3.51
C ASP A 106 13.59 -11.90 2.17
N GLU A 107 13.12 -11.22 1.13
CA GLU A 107 13.80 -11.08 -0.16
C GLU A 107 14.76 -9.88 -0.21
N ILE A 108 14.81 -9.07 0.84
CA ILE A 108 15.79 -7.97 0.98
C ILE A 108 17.14 -8.59 1.36
N GLU A 109 18.16 -8.38 0.53
CA GLU A 109 19.52 -8.82 0.75
C GLU A 109 20.45 -7.60 0.77
N ASP A 110 21.21 -7.40 1.84
CA ASP A 110 22.14 -6.28 2.01
C ASP A 110 21.49 -4.90 1.70
N GLY A 111 20.28 -4.68 2.24
CA GLY A 111 19.52 -3.44 2.05
C GLY A 111 18.93 -3.23 0.66
N LYS A 112 18.94 -4.27 -0.20
CA LYS A 112 18.46 -4.20 -1.58
C LYS A 112 17.48 -5.31 -1.92
N LEU A 113 16.59 -5.03 -2.87
CA LEU A 113 15.66 -5.99 -3.45
C LEU A 113 15.68 -5.83 -4.98
N ASP A 114 15.90 -6.94 -5.69
CA ASP A 114 15.80 -6.99 -7.15
C ASP A 114 14.32 -7.00 -7.57
N THR A 115 13.94 -6.05 -8.43
CA THR A 115 12.55 -5.89 -8.89
C THR A 115 12.02 -7.07 -9.69
N SER A 116 12.87 -7.98 -10.16
CA SER A 116 12.45 -9.24 -10.77
C SER A 116 11.70 -10.18 -9.80
N LYS A 117 11.88 -9.99 -8.47
CA LYS A 117 11.15 -10.73 -7.43
C LYS A 117 9.71 -10.21 -7.23
N VAL A 118 9.39 -9.00 -7.73
CA VAL A 118 8.07 -8.38 -7.58
C VAL A 118 7.01 -9.13 -8.37
N LYS A 119 5.87 -9.37 -7.73
CA LYS A 119 4.67 -9.91 -8.35
C LYS A 119 3.54 -8.89 -8.36
N ALA A 120 2.73 -8.93 -9.42
CA ALA A 120 1.56 -8.08 -9.60
C ALA A 120 0.28 -8.85 -9.28
N PHE A 121 -0.62 -8.23 -8.51
CA PHE A 121 -1.90 -8.81 -8.13
C PHE A 121 -3.04 -7.82 -8.38
N CYS A 122 -4.01 -8.25 -9.21
CA CYS A 122 -5.24 -7.50 -9.42
C CYS A 122 -6.18 -7.74 -8.24
N VAL A 123 -6.65 -6.66 -7.64
CA VAL A 123 -7.65 -6.63 -6.59
C VAL A 123 -8.94 -6.08 -7.23
N PRO A 124 -10.04 -6.85 -7.22
CA PRO A 124 -11.32 -6.35 -7.72
C PRO A 124 -11.86 -5.22 -6.82
N ALA A 125 -12.65 -4.33 -7.44
CA ALA A 125 -13.38 -3.28 -6.73
C ALA A 125 -14.17 -3.84 -5.54
N GLU A 126 -14.26 -3.05 -4.47
CA GLU A 126 -15.04 -3.35 -3.27
C GLU A 126 -14.57 -4.58 -2.45
N ILE A 127 -13.53 -5.28 -2.91
CA ILE A 127 -12.94 -6.41 -2.18
C ILE A 127 -11.90 -5.90 -1.19
N ALA A 128 -12.09 -6.25 0.09
CA ALA A 128 -11.09 -5.99 1.11
C ALA A 128 -9.99 -7.06 1.08
N VAL A 129 -8.73 -6.62 0.98
CA VAL A 129 -7.57 -7.50 1.05
C VAL A 129 -6.64 -7.07 2.19
N GLU A 130 -6.17 -8.03 2.97
CA GLU A 130 -5.09 -7.83 3.93
C GLU A 130 -3.76 -8.14 3.25
N VAL A 131 -2.84 -7.19 3.28
CA VAL A 131 -1.43 -7.33 2.92
C VAL A 131 -0.65 -7.54 4.22
N TYR A 132 0.06 -8.67 4.33
CA TYR A 132 0.73 -9.03 5.60
C TYR A 132 1.89 -8.09 5.93
N ALA A 133 2.20 -7.92 7.23
CA ALA A 133 3.31 -7.11 7.72
C ALA A 133 4.67 -7.44 7.07
N THR A 134 4.87 -8.70 6.64
CA THR A 134 6.08 -9.18 5.95
C THR A 134 6.04 -8.96 4.43
N THR A 135 5.03 -8.27 3.92
CA THR A 135 4.86 -8.02 2.49
C THR A 135 5.16 -6.57 2.18
N LEU A 136 6.11 -6.37 1.28
CA LEU A 136 6.44 -5.06 0.74
C LEU A 136 5.38 -4.66 -0.28
N HIS A 137 4.93 -3.41 -0.21
CA HIS A 137 3.93 -2.80 -1.08
C HIS A 137 4.21 -1.30 -1.25
N TYR A 138 3.50 -0.63 -2.11
CA TYR A 138 3.52 0.83 -2.25
C TYR A 138 2.23 1.32 -2.91
N ALA A 139 2.24 2.56 -3.44
CA ALA A 139 1.10 3.14 -4.12
C ALA A 139 0.52 2.17 -5.17
N PRO A 140 -0.79 1.89 -5.13
CA PRO A 140 -1.45 1.02 -6.11
C PRO A 140 -1.26 1.52 -7.54
N CYS A 141 -1.37 0.59 -8.50
CA CYS A 141 -1.42 0.92 -9.91
C CYS A 141 -2.87 0.90 -10.41
N GLN A 142 -3.22 1.89 -11.23
CA GLN A 142 -4.51 1.93 -11.92
C GLN A 142 -4.59 0.92 -13.06
N ILE A 143 -5.79 0.41 -13.35
CA ILE A 143 -6.06 -0.41 -14.53
C ILE A 143 -6.65 0.42 -15.67
N SER A 144 -7.46 1.43 -15.32
CA SER A 144 -8.11 2.33 -16.28
C SER A 144 -7.47 3.72 -16.28
N SER A 145 -7.78 4.53 -17.30
CA SER A 145 -7.37 5.94 -17.40
C SER A 145 -7.98 6.85 -16.32
N GLU A 146 -9.04 6.38 -15.63
CA GLU A 146 -9.75 7.14 -14.60
C GLU A 146 -8.96 7.25 -13.28
N GLY A 147 -7.83 6.54 -13.18
CA GLY A 147 -7.03 6.47 -11.97
C GLY A 147 -7.56 5.42 -10.98
N PHE A 148 -7.21 5.59 -9.71
CA PHE A 148 -7.66 4.72 -8.63
C PHE A 148 -7.97 5.52 -7.37
N ARG A 149 -8.86 4.99 -6.51
CA ARG A 149 -9.02 5.34 -5.09
C ARG A 149 -9.01 4.07 -4.29
N VAL A 150 -8.09 3.98 -3.34
CA VAL A 150 -7.91 2.81 -2.47
C VAL A 150 -7.89 3.28 -1.02
N ALA A 151 -8.89 2.89 -0.25
CA ALA A 151 -8.87 3.07 1.19
C ALA A 151 -7.79 2.20 1.81
N VAL A 152 -7.05 2.76 2.75
CA VAL A 152 -5.91 2.16 3.43
C VAL A 152 -6.20 2.14 4.92
N VAL A 153 -6.32 0.93 5.50
CA VAL A 153 -6.56 0.75 6.94
C VAL A 153 -5.27 0.28 7.58
N LEU A 154 -4.80 1.01 8.57
CA LEU A 154 -3.54 0.78 9.29
C LEU A 154 -3.71 1.05 10.80
N PRO A 155 -2.82 0.54 11.65
CA PRO A 155 -2.74 0.98 13.04
C PRO A 155 -2.58 2.50 13.13
N LYS A 156 -3.28 3.10 14.10
CA LYS A 156 -3.35 4.55 14.28
C LYS A 156 -1.98 5.17 14.45
N GLY A 157 -1.71 6.22 13.67
CA GLY A 157 -0.44 6.94 13.66
C GLY A 157 0.55 6.48 12.59
N THR A 158 0.30 5.35 11.89
CA THR A 158 1.14 4.92 10.76
C THR A 158 1.12 5.98 9.64
N ASN A 159 2.26 6.19 8.97
CA ASN A 159 2.44 7.18 7.91
C ASN A 159 2.28 8.66 8.35
N THR A 160 2.35 8.93 9.66
CA THR A 160 2.40 10.29 10.20
C THR A 160 3.85 10.76 10.38
N GLU A 161 4.07 11.84 11.10
CA GLU A 161 5.40 12.43 11.34
C GLU A 161 6.42 11.39 11.81
N LYS A 162 7.57 11.36 11.15
CA LYS A 162 8.70 10.49 11.52
C LYS A 162 9.16 10.78 12.95
N PRO A 163 9.31 9.76 13.82
CA PRO A 163 9.88 9.96 15.13
C PRO A 163 11.35 10.42 15.05
N ALA A 164 11.75 11.28 15.98
CA ALA A 164 13.15 11.69 16.13
C ALA A 164 13.93 10.59 16.86
N TYR A 165 15.03 10.13 16.25
CA TYR A 165 15.97 9.17 16.84
C TYR A 165 17.30 9.20 16.10
N GLU A 166 18.34 8.67 16.73
CA GLU A 166 19.64 8.45 16.11
C GLU A 166 19.71 7.01 15.58
N PRO A 167 19.92 6.80 14.27
CA PRO A 167 20.03 5.47 13.68
C PRO A 167 21.16 4.64 14.32
N GLN A 168 20.90 3.37 14.65
CA GLN A 168 21.87 2.44 15.24
C GLN A 168 22.27 1.33 14.26
N ASN A 169 21.52 1.17 13.16
CA ASN A 169 21.77 0.20 12.09
C ASN A 169 21.30 0.77 10.75
N GLU A 170 21.55 0.04 9.68
CA GLU A 170 21.18 0.48 8.33
C GLU A 170 19.67 0.59 8.13
N GLU A 171 18.89 -0.40 8.63
CA GLU A 171 17.42 -0.40 8.50
C GLU A 171 16.80 0.84 9.15
N ASP A 172 17.37 1.35 10.25
CA ASP A 172 16.88 2.56 10.88
C ASP A 172 16.91 3.77 9.94
N THR A 173 17.82 3.79 8.97
CA THR A 173 17.93 4.87 7.98
C THR A 173 16.84 4.82 6.91
N TRP A 174 16.16 3.69 6.73
CA TRP A 174 15.09 3.52 5.73
C TRP A 174 13.74 4.06 6.19
N LEU A 175 13.58 4.33 7.51
CA LEU A 175 12.34 4.89 8.05
C LEU A 175 12.12 6.31 7.50
N THR A 176 11.03 6.50 6.76
CA THR A 176 10.65 7.78 6.14
C THR A 176 9.50 8.49 6.85
N ALA A 177 8.62 7.71 7.51
CA ALA A 177 7.52 8.20 8.34
C ALA A 177 7.33 7.25 9.52
N ARG A 178 6.44 7.56 10.45
CA ARG A 178 6.12 6.66 11.57
C ARG A 178 5.66 5.31 11.04
N ASN A 179 6.31 4.21 11.49
CA ASN A 179 6.00 2.83 11.11
C ASN A 179 6.10 2.57 9.59
N LYS A 180 6.98 3.32 8.87
CA LYS A 180 7.11 3.22 7.41
C LYS A 180 8.58 3.19 7.00
N TRP A 181 9.07 2.02 6.61
CA TRP A 181 10.37 1.78 6.01
C TRP A 181 10.21 1.70 4.49
N LEU A 182 11.04 2.42 3.75
CA LEU A 182 10.90 2.61 2.31
C LEU A 182 12.18 2.24 1.55
N LEU A 183 12.04 1.38 0.54
CA LEU A 183 13.04 1.08 -0.47
C LEU A 183 12.62 1.77 -1.79
N ALA A 184 13.40 2.73 -2.24
CA ALA A 184 13.10 3.51 -3.44
C ALA A 184 13.86 2.97 -4.67
N HIS A 185 13.22 3.01 -5.84
CA HIS A 185 13.92 2.83 -7.11
C HIS A 185 14.68 4.13 -7.46
N PRO A 186 15.89 4.06 -8.05
CA PRO A 186 16.69 5.26 -8.37
C PRO A 186 15.96 6.32 -9.22
N GLU A 187 15.01 5.89 -10.04
CA GLU A 187 14.23 6.79 -10.91
C GLU A 187 13.07 7.49 -10.20
N SER A 188 12.70 7.05 -8.98
CA SER A 188 11.55 7.58 -8.26
C SER A 188 11.79 9.01 -7.74
N SER A 189 10.70 9.71 -7.44
CA SER A 189 10.72 11.00 -6.76
C SER A 189 11.20 10.88 -5.32
N GLU A 190 10.89 9.76 -4.67
CA GLU A 190 11.27 9.44 -3.30
C GLU A 190 12.79 9.30 -3.15
N ALA A 191 13.46 8.62 -4.11
CA ALA A 191 14.92 8.54 -4.17
C ALA A 191 15.55 9.92 -4.31
N LYS A 192 14.98 10.77 -5.18
CA LYS A 192 15.43 12.17 -5.37
C LYS A 192 15.24 13.03 -4.11
N SER A 193 14.28 12.66 -3.27
CA SER A 193 14.00 13.30 -1.98
C SER A 193 14.79 12.71 -0.81
N GLY A 194 15.72 11.77 -1.08
CA GLY A 194 16.65 11.23 -0.08
C GLY A 194 16.22 9.92 0.58
N ALA A 195 15.18 9.24 0.05
CA ALA A 195 14.83 7.91 0.51
C ALA A 195 15.93 6.88 0.15
N HIS A 196 16.04 5.81 0.94
CA HIS A 196 17.01 4.73 0.71
C HIS A 196 16.81 4.10 -0.68
N ILE A 197 17.86 4.10 -1.51
CA ILE A 197 17.85 3.47 -2.84
C ILE A 197 18.07 1.96 -2.64
N GLY A 198 16.97 1.25 -2.37
CA GLY A 198 16.96 -0.18 -2.08
C GLY A 198 16.43 -1.04 -3.21
N LEU A 199 15.83 -0.49 -4.27
CA LEU A 199 15.36 -1.27 -5.41
C LEU A 199 16.39 -1.29 -6.53
N THR A 200 16.67 -2.50 -7.06
CA THR A 200 17.57 -2.72 -8.20
C THR A 200 16.80 -3.38 -9.35
N GLY A 201 17.29 -3.22 -10.58
CA GLY A 201 16.62 -3.75 -11.77
C GLY A 201 15.75 -2.71 -12.47
N LYS A 202 14.63 -3.13 -13.08
CA LYS A 202 13.74 -2.26 -13.84
C LYS A 202 12.71 -1.60 -12.91
N ASN A 203 12.45 -0.30 -13.10
CA ASN A 203 11.26 0.31 -12.51
C ASN A 203 10.03 -0.20 -13.26
N ILE A 204 9.42 -1.25 -12.71
CA ILE A 204 8.32 -1.95 -13.36
C ILE A 204 7.18 -0.97 -13.68
N ASP A 205 6.71 -0.97 -14.94
CA ASP A 205 5.50 -0.29 -15.38
C ASP A 205 4.51 -1.37 -15.86
N ILE A 206 3.34 -1.44 -15.26
CA ILE A 206 2.33 -2.47 -15.59
C ILE A 206 1.72 -2.28 -16.98
N THR A 207 1.91 -1.13 -17.61
CA THR A 207 1.44 -0.84 -18.99
C THR A 207 2.43 -1.33 -20.06
N GLU A 208 3.65 -1.66 -19.68
CA GLU A 208 4.67 -2.19 -20.59
C GLU A 208 4.59 -3.71 -20.66
N ASN A 209 4.47 -4.24 -21.90
CA ASN A 209 4.46 -5.68 -22.21
C ASN A 209 5.86 -6.31 -22.09
#